data_85f22f293b560078b018865cbb9f911d
#
_entry.id   85f22f293b560078b018865cbb9f911d
#
_cell.length_a   1.000
_cell.length_b   1.000
_cell.length_c   1.000
_cell.angle_alpha   90.00
_cell.angle_beta   90.00
_cell.angle_gamma   90.00
#
_symmetry.space_group_name_H-M   'P 1'
#
loop_
_entity.id
_entity.type
_entity.pdbx_description
1 polymer ?
#
loop_
_entity_poly.entity_id
_entity_poly.type
_entity_poly.pdbx_seq_one_letter_code
_entity_poly.pdbx_strand_id
1 'polypeptide(L)'
;MAIFDVVSSRPEAARHQAGSAMNLIGRKHWAIAEGYIPSQSSFAEPALISHETACILNATDAVAHIRITIFFADREPIGPYRVSVAARRTLHLRFNDLTDPAPVPRDTDYASVFESDVPIIVQHTRLDSRRAEVSLLSTIAYAEA
;
A
#
# COMPACT_ATOMS: atom_id res chain seq x y z
N MET A 1 44.77 44.28 -42.53
CA MET A 1 45.24 42.99 -41.99
C MET A 1 44.28 42.64 -40.90
N ALA A 2 43.25 41.86 -41.22
CA ALA A 2 42.15 41.51 -40.33
C ALA A 2 42.33 40.03 -39.97
N ILE A 3 42.39 39.78 -38.69
CA ILE A 3 42.50 38.43 -38.10
C ILE A 3 41.09 37.96 -37.83
N PHE A 4 40.64 36.87 -38.47
CA PHE A 4 39.38 36.21 -38.23
C PHE A 4 39.53 35.25 -37.05
N ASP A 5 38.86 35.56 -35.95
CA ASP A 5 38.68 34.61 -34.85
C ASP A 5 37.60 33.57 -35.25
N VAL A 6 38.04 32.33 -35.38
CA VAL A 6 37.14 31.18 -35.58
C VAL A 6 36.65 30.75 -34.21
N VAL A 7 35.42 31.12 -33.88
CA VAL A 7 34.72 30.59 -32.74
C VAL A 7 34.30 29.15 -33.04
N SER A 8 35.02 28.21 -32.48
CA SER A 8 34.70 26.79 -32.50
C SER A 8 33.49 26.54 -31.62
N SER A 9 32.31 26.36 -32.23
CA SER A 9 31.13 25.86 -31.55
C SER A 9 31.29 24.38 -31.23
N ARG A 10 31.56 24.07 -29.99
CA ARG A 10 31.46 22.70 -29.48
C ARG A 10 30.01 22.29 -29.46
N PRO A 11 29.63 21.11 -29.99
CA PRO A 11 28.29 20.58 -29.81
C PRO A 11 28.07 20.30 -28.35
N GLU A 12 27.01 20.86 -27.81
CA GLU A 12 26.47 20.58 -26.48
C GLU A 12 26.11 19.11 -26.43
N ALA A 13 26.96 18.29 -25.82
CA ALA A 13 26.70 16.89 -25.61
C ALA A 13 25.41 16.79 -24.77
N ALA A 14 24.35 16.29 -25.38
CA ALA A 14 23.14 15.89 -24.71
C ALA A 14 23.54 15.02 -23.52
N ARG A 15 23.43 15.58 -22.31
CA ARG A 15 23.54 14.81 -21.08
C ARG A 15 22.31 13.91 -21.05
N HIS A 16 22.46 12.71 -21.57
CA HIS A 16 21.62 11.60 -21.20
C HIS A 16 21.79 11.45 -19.68
N GLN A 17 20.88 12.02 -18.92
CA GLN A 17 20.67 11.58 -17.56
C GLN A 17 20.18 10.14 -17.70
N ALA A 18 21.11 9.20 -17.60
CA ALA A 18 20.79 7.84 -17.24
C ALA A 18 20.08 7.96 -15.89
N GLY A 19 18.74 7.88 -15.90
CA GLY A 19 17.96 7.82 -14.70
C GLY A 19 18.56 6.69 -13.88
N SER A 20 19.13 7.02 -12.71
CA SER A 20 19.55 6.04 -11.72
C SER A 20 18.37 5.09 -11.56
N ALA A 21 18.56 3.80 -11.93
CA ALA A 21 17.57 2.78 -11.64
C ALA A 21 17.39 2.82 -10.13
N MET A 22 16.27 3.43 -9.66
CA MET A 22 15.94 3.38 -8.25
C MET A 22 15.89 1.90 -7.88
N ASN A 23 16.74 1.48 -6.93
CA ASN A 23 16.64 0.15 -6.39
C ASN A 23 15.18 -0.02 -5.97
N LEU A 24 14.45 -0.90 -6.66
CA LEU A 24 13.04 -1.16 -6.37
C LEU A 24 12.95 -1.70 -4.95
N ILE A 25 12.44 -0.89 -4.04
CA ILE A 25 12.19 -1.31 -2.67
C ILE A 25 10.83 -2.01 -2.59
N GLY A 26 10.72 -3.00 -1.70
CA GLY A 26 9.50 -3.73 -1.46
C GLY A 26 9.53 -5.17 -1.98
N ARG A 27 8.38 -5.83 -1.87
CA ARG A 27 8.14 -7.21 -2.28
C ARG A 27 6.79 -7.31 -2.98
N LYS A 28 6.57 -8.45 -3.64
CA LYS A 28 5.29 -8.71 -4.35
C LYS A 28 4.28 -9.47 -3.50
N HIS A 29 4.74 -10.18 -2.47
CA HIS A 29 3.89 -10.95 -1.57
C HIS A 29 4.03 -10.46 -0.14
N TRP A 30 2.89 -10.16 0.48
CA TRP A 30 2.80 -9.69 1.85
C TRP A 30 1.69 -10.39 2.60
N ALA A 31 1.83 -10.49 3.91
CA ALA A 31 0.80 -11.04 4.79
C ALA A 31 0.66 -10.21 6.06
N ILE A 32 -0.58 -10.06 6.51
CA ILE A 32 -0.93 -9.56 7.83
C ILE A 32 -1.67 -10.70 8.52
N ALA A 33 -1.02 -11.35 9.48
CA ALA A 33 -1.58 -12.54 10.13
C ALA A 33 -2.65 -12.22 11.16
N GLU A 34 -2.77 -10.96 11.56
CA GLU A 34 -3.69 -10.49 12.57
C GLU A 34 -4.60 -9.42 12.00
N GLY A 35 -5.91 -9.60 12.15
CA GLY A 35 -6.92 -8.65 11.72
C GLY A 35 -8.20 -8.83 12.54
N TYR A 36 -8.79 -7.72 12.96
CA TYR A 36 -10.07 -7.69 13.69
C TYR A 36 -10.66 -6.29 13.61
N ILE A 37 -11.87 -6.17 13.09
CA ILE A 37 -12.56 -4.88 13.00
C ILE A 37 -13.73 -4.88 13.97
N PRO A 38 -13.67 -4.15 15.09
CA PRO A 38 -14.81 -4.01 15.98
C PRO A 38 -16.02 -3.40 15.29
N SER A 39 -17.21 -3.91 15.56
CA SER A 39 -18.46 -3.29 15.11
C SER A 39 -18.82 -2.03 15.90
N GLN A 40 -18.24 -1.88 17.10
CA GLN A 40 -18.51 -0.78 18.02
C GLN A 40 -17.39 0.25 17.98
N SER A 41 -17.77 1.51 18.19
CA SER A 41 -16.87 2.65 18.36
C SER A 41 -17.49 3.63 19.33
N SER A 42 -16.67 4.26 20.17
CA SER A 42 -17.12 5.32 21.08
C SER A 42 -17.28 6.69 20.40
N PHE A 43 -16.92 6.78 19.13
CA PHE A 43 -16.94 8.01 18.35
C PHE A 43 -17.77 7.84 17.08
N ALA A 44 -18.42 8.93 16.67
CA ALA A 44 -19.19 8.97 15.43
C ALA A 44 -18.39 9.52 14.24
N GLU A 45 -17.30 10.25 14.51
CA GLU A 45 -16.45 10.80 13.45
C GLU A 45 -15.81 9.67 12.65
N PRO A 46 -15.90 9.71 11.30
CA PRO A 46 -15.37 8.63 10.43
C PRO A 46 -13.89 8.32 10.68
N ALA A 47 -13.09 9.32 11.03
CA ALA A 47 -11.67 9.15 11.32
C ALA A 47 -11.41 8.35 12.61
N LEU A 48 -12.35 8.34 13.55
CA LEU A 48 -12.24 7.71 14.87
C LEU A 48 -13.06 6.44 15.02
N ILE A 49 -13.81 6.03 14.00
CA ILE A 49 -14.47 4.72 13.98
C ILE A 49 -13.41 3.63 13.96
N SER A 50 -13.59 2.58 14.76
CA SER A 50 -12.69 1.41 14.78
C SER A 50 -12.46 0.87 13.38
N HIS A 51 -11.21 0.75 12.98
CA HIS A 51 -10.85 0.32 11.63
C HIS A 51 -9.49 -0.36 11.56
N GLU A 52 -9.33 -1.12 10.51
CA GLU A 52 -8.05 -1.67 10.07
C GLU A 52 -7.65 -1.06 8.73
N THR A 53 -6.36 -0.78 8.56
CA THR A 53 -5.83 -0.16 7.35
C THR A 53 -4.58 -0.87 6.88
N ALA A 54 -4.51 -1.18 5.59
CA ALA A 54 -3.26 -1.47 4.91
C ALA A 54 -2.73 -0.19 4.28
N CYS A 55 -1.60 0.31 4.77
CA CYS A 55 -0.90 1.44 4.15
C CYS A 55 0.05 0.88 3.09
N ILE A 56 -0.20 1.17 1.83
CA ILE A 56 0.49 0.59 0.69
C ILE A 56 1.29 1.68 0.00
N LEU A 57 2.60 1.45 -0.17
CA LEU A 57 3.46 2.31 -0.98
C LEU A 57 3.86 1.58 -2.26
N ASN A 58 3.53 2.18 -3.40
CA ASN A 58 4.09 1.84 -4.69
C ASN A 58 5.18 2.86 -5.06
N ALA A 59 6.44 2.48 -4.89
CA ALA A 59 7.59 3.33 -5.22
C ALA A 59 8.08 3.14 -6.67
N THR A 60 7.41 2.28 -7.46
CA THR A 60 7.77 1.98 -8.85
C THR A 60 7.20 3.01 -9.83
N ASP A 61 7.68 2.98 -11.07
CA ASP A 61 7.18 3.83 -12.17
C ASP A 61 5.97 3.21 -12.91
N ALA A 62 5.49 2.05 -12.47
CA ALA A 62 4.32 1.37 -13.02
C ALA A 62 3.15 1.37 -12.01
N VAL A 63 1.93 1.21 -12.50
CA VAL A 63 0.76 0.97 -11.64
C VAL A 63 0.92 -0.39 -10.96
N ALA A 64 0.68 -0.47 -9.66
CA ALA A 64 0.59 -1.72 -8.94
C ALA A 64 -0.84 -2.25 -9.00
N HIS A 65 -1.02 -3.48 -9.48
CA HIS A 65 -2.29 -4.20 -9.43
C HIS A 65 -2.18 -5.26 -8.32
N ILE A 66 -3.02 -5.13 -7.31
CA ILE A 66 -2.94 -5.89 -6.07
C ILE A 66 -4.19 -6.74 -5.93
N ARG A 67 -4.00 -8.01 -5.55
CA ARG A 67 -5.05 -8.94 -5.15
C ARG A 67 -4.92 -9.19 -3.66
N ILE A 68 -6.03 -9.06 -2.94
CA ILE A 68 -6.06 -9.30 -1.49
C ILE A 68 -7.02 -10.44 -1.21
N THR A 69 -6.57 -11.45 -0.47
CA THR A 69 -7.40 -12.55 0.00
C THR A 69 -7.48 -12.51 1.51
N ILE A 70 -8.68 -12.61 2.05
CA ILE A 70 -8.97 -12.64 3.49
C ILE A 70 -9.23 -14.07 3.92
N PHE A 71 -8.53 -14.52 4.96
CA PHE A 71 -8.60 -15.85 5.53
C PHE A 71 -9.24 -15.81 6.91
N PHE A 72 -9.99 -16.86 7.24
CA PHE A 72 -10.72 -17.00 8.50
C PHE A 72 -10.38 -18.33 9.18
N ALA A 73 -10.69 -18.44 10.47
CA ALA A 73 -10.48 -19.66 11.22
C ALA A 73 -11.55 -20.76 10.93
N ASP A 74 -12.74 -20.35 10.51
CA ASP A 74 -13.95 -21.20 10.54
C ASP A 74 -14.71 -21.27 9.20
N ARG A 75 -14.22 -20.64 8.15
CA ARG A 75 -14.88 -20.55 6.85
C ARG A 75 -13.89 -20.38 5.71
N GLU A 76 -14.39 -20.53 4.48
CA GLU A 76 -13.59 -20.33 3.28
C GLU A 76 -13.11 -18.88 3.14
N PRO A 77 -11.92 -18.67 2.55
CA PRO A 77 -11.40 -17.34 2.27
C PRO A 77 -12.32 -16.53 1.37
N ILE A 78 -12.29 -15.22 1.55
CA ILE A 78 -12.97 -14.25 0.67
C ILE A 78 -11.93 -13.51 -0.16
N GLY A 79 -12.18 -13.39 -1.46
CA GLY A 79 -11.32 -12.66 -2.37
C GLY A 79 -11.39 -13.20 -3.81
N PRO A 80 -10.53 -12.69 -4.70
CA PRO A 80 -9.64 -11.56 -4.43
C PRO A 80 -10.35 -10.21 -4.44
N TYR A 81 -10.07 -9.36 -3.47
CA TYR A 81 -10.33 -7.94 -3.60
C TYR A 81 -9.27 -7.35 -4.54
N ARG A 82 -9.67 -6.54 -5.51
CA ARG A 82 -8.78 -5.96 -6.50
C ARG A 82 -8.56 -4.49 -6.21
N VAL A 83 -7.30 -4.11 -6.05
CA VAL A 83 -6.89 -2.74 -5.70
C VAL A 83 -5.77 -2.31 -6.64
N SER A 84 -5.77 -1.05 -7.05
CA SER A 84 -4.68 -0.48 -7.84
C SER A 84 -4.08 0.73 -7.13
N VAL A 85 -2.75 0.81 -7.14
CA VAL A 85 -2.01 1.96 -6.64
C VAL A 85 -1.19 2.53 -7.79
N ALA A 86 -1.44 3.78 -8.15
CA ALA A 86 -0.73 4.44 -9.23
C ALA A 86 0.78 4.50 -8.98
N ALA A 87 1.55 4.65 -10.05
CA ALA A 87 3.01 4.80 -9.98
C ALA A 87 3.40 5.92 -9.02
N ARG A 88 4.37 5.66 -8.14
CA ARG A 88 4.93 6.64 -7.20
C ARG A 88 3.87 7.24 -6.27
N ARG A 89 2.92 6.41 -5.79
CA ARG A 89 1.84 6.83 -4.89
C ARG A 89 1.69 5.91 -3.69
N THR A 90 1.04 6.43 -2.68
CA THR A 90 0.60 5.69 -1.49
C THR A 90 -0.92 5.56 -1.50
N LEU A 91 -1.41 4.50 -0.87
CA LEU A 91 -2.82 4.27 -0.61
C LEU A 91 -2.98 3.78 0.83
N HIS A 92 -3.85 4.43 1.59
CA HIS A 92 -4.29 3.94 2.90
C HIS A 92 -5.64 3.25 2.69
N LEU A 93 -5.59 1.94 2.52
CA LEU A 93 -6.75 1.11 2.26
C LEU A 93 -7.38 0.66 3.56
N ARG A 94 -8.58 1.13 3.85
CA ARG A 94 -9.37 0.63 4.98
C ARG A 94 -10.04 -0.69 4.62
N PHE A 95 -9.82 -1.74 5.38
CA PHE A 95 -10.54 -3.01 5.21
C PHE A 95 -12.04 -2.87 5.42
N ASN A 96 -12.45 -1.88 6.22
CA ASN A 96 -13.84 -1.52 6.46
C ASN A 96 -14.61 -1.18 5.16
N ASP A 97 -13.91 -0.67 4.15
CA ASP A 97 -14.50 -0.15 2.92
C ASP A 97 -14.49 -1.19 1.79
N LEU A 98 -13.87 -2.35 2.01
CA LEU A 98 -13.88 -3.45 1.04
C LEU A 98 -15.27 -4.09 0.99
N THR A 99 -15.86 -4.13 -0.20
CA THR A 99 -17.24 -4.62 -0.42
C THR A 99 -17.38 -5.65 -1.53
N ASP A 100 -16.43 -5.74 -2.44
CA ASP A 100 -16.45 -6.69 -3.56
C ASP A 100 -15.21 -7.59 -3.50
N PRO A 101 -15.40 -8.92 -3.37
CA PRO A 101 -16.62 -9.71 -3.59
C PRO A 101 -17.61 -9.72 -2.41
N ALA A 102 -17.22 -9.34 -1.22
CA ALA A 102 -18.07 -9.25 -0.03
C ALA A 102 -17.48 -8.30 1.00
N PRO A 103 -18.26 -7.70 1.91
CA PRO A 103 -17.72 -6.94 3.04
C PRO A 103 -16.84 -7.81 3.94
N VAL A 104 -15.76 -7.24 4.48
CA VAL A 104 -14.97 -7.90 5.54
C VAL A 104 -15.82 -7.92 6.83
N PRO A 105 -16.08 -9.12 7.42
CA PRO A 105 -16.95 -9.23 8.59
C PRO A 105 -16.40 -8.45 9.79
N ARG A 106 -17.30 -7.85 10.57
CA ARG A 106 -16.96 -7.25 11.86
C ARG A 106 -16.94 -8.32 12.95
N ASP A 107 -16.25 -8.01 14.06
CA ASP A 107 -16.16 -8.86 15.25
C ASP A 107 -15.69 -10.30 14.93
N THR A 108 -14.83 -10.42 13.93
CA THR A 108 -14.32 -11.69 13.42
C THR A 108 -12.81 -11.57 13.21
N ASP A 109 -12.06 -12.54 13.74
CA ASP A 109 -10.64 -12.64 13.49
C ASP A 109 -10.37 -13.02 12.01
N TYR A 110 -9.40 -12.37 11.39
CA TYR A 110 -9.00 -12.69 10.03
C TYR A 110 -7.50 -12.45 9.81
N ALA A 111 -7.00 -13.00 8.72
CA ALA A 111 -5.69 -12.67 8.17
C ALA A 111 -5.84 -12.21 6.73
N SER A 112 -4.84 -11.53 6.19
CA SER A 112 -4.86 -11.08 4.79
C SER A 112 -3.54 -11.37 4.09
N VAL A 113 -3.63 -11.73 2.81
CA VAL A 113 -2.48 -11.92 1.91
C VAL A 113 -2.63 -10.97 0.74
N PHE A 114 -1.52 -10.32 0.38
CA PHE A 114 -1.44 -9.37 -0.73
C PHE A 114 -0.50 -9.94 -1.80
N GLU A 115 -0.97 -9.98 -3.03
CA GLU A 115 -0.21 -10.35 -4.20
C GLU A 115 -0.19 -9.17 -5.18
N SER A 116 0.97 -8.65 -5.50
CA SER A 116 1.15 -7.50 -6.40
C SER A 116 1.98 -7.88 -7.63
N ASP A 117 1.67 -7.29 -8.77
CA ASP A 117 2.44 -7.48 -10.01
C ASP A 117 3.79 -6.73 -9.99
N VAL A 118 3.91 -5.67 -9.18
CA VAL A 118 5.15 -4.93 -8.95
C VAL A 118 5.51 -4.89 -7.47
N PRO A 119 6.79 -4.64 -7.08
CA PRO A 119 7.16 -4.53 -5.68
C PRO A 119 6.43 -3.37 -4.99
N ILE A 120 5.86 -3.63 -3.82
CA ILE A 120 5.19 -2.67 -2.96
C ILE A 120 5.69 -2.82 -1.53
N ILE A 121 5.39 -1.85 -0.67
CA ILE A 121 5.56 -1.96 0.78
C ILE A 121 4.17 -1.93 1.41
N VAL A 122 3.92 -2.82 2.37
CA VAL A 122 2.66 -2.89 3.10
C VAL A 122 2.92 -2.74 4.58
N GLN A 123 2.21 -1.80 5.20
CA GLN A 123 2.20 -1.55 6.64
C GLN A 123 0.77 -1.71 7.16
N HIS A 124 0.62 -2.30 8.33
CA HIS A 124 -0.66 -2.51 8.99
C HIS A 124 -0.89 -1.46 10.08
N THR A 125 -2.09 -0.91 10.13
CA THR A 125 -2.53 -0.01 11.20
C THR A 125 -3.91 -0.42 11.67
N ARG A 126 -4.10 -0.53 12.99
CA ARG A 126 -5.39 -0.74 13.64
C ARG A 126 -5.70 0.45 14.54
N LEU A 127 -6.92 0.94 14.45
CA LEU A 127 -7.50 1.85 15.44
C LEU A 127 -8.69 1.15 16.08
N ASP A 128 -8.60 0.93 17.39
CA ASP A 128 -9.69 0.39 18.21
C ASP A 128 -10.21 1.52 19.11
N SER A 129 -11.41 1.97 18.83
CA SER A 129 -12.07 3.07 19.55
C SER A 129 -13.32 2.61 20.32
N ARG A 130 -13.39 1.33 20.69
CA ARG A 130 -14.46 0.81 21.54
C ARG A 130 -14.53 1.51 22.88
N ARG A 131 -13.43 2.10 23.32
CA ARG A 131 -13.33 2.92 24.55
C ARG A 131 -12.84 4.32 24.19
N ALA A 132 -13.09 5.28 25.08
CA ALA A 132 -12.64 6.66 24.91
C ALA A 132 -11.11 6.79 24.86
N GLU A 133 -10.39 5.87 25.48
CA GLU A 133 -8.92 5.77 25.49
C GLU A 133 -8.40 5.05 24.25
N VAL A 134 -8.80 5.45 23.10
CA VAL A 134 -8.44 4.87 21.79
C VAL A 134 -7.09 4.16 21.75
N SER A 135 -7.07 2.93 21.23
CA SER A 135 -5.83 2.18 21.00
C SER A 135 -5.44 2.23 19.53
N LEU A 136 -4.19 2.59 19.28
CA LEU A 136 -3.60 2.60 17.94
C LEU A 136 -2.39 1.67 17.88
N LEU A 137 -2.39 0.76 16.92
CA LEU A 137 -1.27 -0.12 16.60
C LEU A 137 -0.83 0.15 15.17
N SER A 138 0.48 0.21 14.94
CA SER A 138 1.05 0.22 13.60
C SER A 138 2.27 -0.67 13.53
N THR A 139 2.36 -1.50 12.50
CA THR A 139 3.48 -2.43 12.28
C THR A 139 3.70 -2.68 10.79
N ILE A 140 4.91 -3.07 10.42
CA ILE A 140 5.18 -3.56 9.06
C ILE A 140 4.53 -4.94 8.87
N ALA A 141 3.95 -5.20 7.71
CA ALA A 141 3.48 -6.52 7.36
C ALA A 141 4.65 -7.47 7.10
N TYR A 142 4.40 -8.78 7.17
CA TYR A 142 5.37 -9.79 6.77
C TYR A 142 5.54 -9.77 5.25
N ALA A 143 6.79 -9.79 4.78
CA ALA A 143 7.13 -9.87 3.38
C ALA A 143 7.81 -11.20 3.06
N GLU A 144 7.35 -11.88 2.02
CA GLU A 144 8.07 -13.02 1.47
C GLU A 144 9.30 -12.55 0.68
N ALA A 145 10.39 -13.32 0.78
CA ALA A 145 11.69 -13.01 0.15
C ALA A 145 11.65 -13.08 -1.39
#